data_823a6301e1b79ea96c2c200ac44854e1
#
_entry.id   823a6301e1b79ea96c2c200ac44854e1
#
_cell.length_a   1.000
_cell.length_b   1.000
_cell.length_c   1.000
_cell.angle_alpha   90.00
_cell.angle_beta   90.00
_cell.angle_gamma   90.00
#
_symmetry.space_group_name_H-M   'P 1'
#
loop_
_entity.id
_entity.type
_entity.pdbx_description
1 polymer ?
#
loop_
_entity_poly.entity_id
_entity_poly.type
_entity_poly.pdbx_seq_one_letter_code
_entity_poly.pdbx_strand_id
1 'polypeptide(L)'
;IGDRLDAASLGWAWYNEGWNAVKSWALKTAFGAGDGSVVVDTPGLYLSHHNPFQYYPSWFANVRAGRMRDSEDFLEDLKTGRLPRVSFLKATGGRDEHPAESAPRWGEAWVMGLLKALGASRLWEKTAIIVTYDEGGGFWDHVAPPNPDAYGCGTRVPALLISPWARRGYIDHRVADTTSVLALIEARFGLKPLQQRDAHAYNLLDGFDFTQPPRAPAFG
;
A
#
# COMPACT_ATOMS: atom_id res chain seq x y z
N ILE A 1 -2.96 -1.76 -11.40
CA ILE A 1 -2.50 -3.07 -10.91
C ILE A 1 -3.69 -3.96 -10.53
N GLY A 2 -4.76 -3.42 -9.93
CA GLY A 2 -5.94 -4.19 -9.54
C GLY A 2 -6.51 -5.02 -10.68
N ASP A 3 -6.69 -4.45 -11.86
CA ASP A 3 -7.19 -5.17 -13.04
C ASP A 3 -6.26 -6.32 -13.49
N ARG A 4 -4.93 -6.16 -13.30
CA ARG A 4 -3.96 -7.24 -13.58
C ARG A 4 -4.09 -8.39 -12.59
N LEU A 5 -4.28 -8.06 -11.30
CA LEU A 5 -4.49 -9.05 -10.25
C LEU A 5 -5.80 -9.80 -10.45
N ASP A 6 -6.88 -9.09 -10.80
CA ASP A 6 -8.17 -9.71 -11.08
C ASP A 6 -8.11 -10.64 -12.31
N ALA A 7 -7.45 -10.20 -13.39
CA ALA A 7 -7.25 -11.04 -14.59
C ALA A 7 -6.45 -12.32 -14.29
N ALA A 8 -5.57 -12.28 -13.30
CA ALA A 8 -4.80 -13.44 -12.84
C ALA A 8 -5.51 -14.22 -11.72
N SER A 9 -6.76 -13.88 -11.36
CA SER A 9 -7.52 -14.48 -10.25
C SER A 9 -6.78 -14.39 -8.90
N LEU A 10 -6.02 -13.32 -8.71
CA LEU A 10 -5.31 -13.03 -7.46
C LEU A 10 -6.13 -12.06 -6.60
N GLY A 11 -6.43 -12.48 -5.37
CA GLY A 11 -7.13 -11.62 -4.43
C GLY A 11 -6.29 -10.40 -4.06
N TRP A 12 -6.92 -9.23 -4.03
CA TRP A 12 -6.31 -7.99 -3.56
C TRP A 12 -7.32 -7.11 -2.84
N ALA A 13 -6.85 -6.19 -2.01
CA ALA A 13 -7.69 -5.19 -1.37
C ALA A 13 -6.89 -3.92 -1.05
N TRP A 14 -7.59 -2.81 -1.00
CA TRP A 14 -7.14 -1.53 -0.49
C TRP A 14 -7.79 -1.29 0.87
N TYR A 15 -7.00 -1.31 1.93
CA TYR A 15 -7.43 -1.05 3.30
C TYR A 15 -7.09 0.40 3.67
N ASN A 16 -8.09 1.26 3.64
CA ASN A 16 -7.95 2.66 4.02
C ASN A 16 -8.63 2.89 5.38
N GLU A 17 -7.86 3.31 6.35
CA GLU A 17 -8.43 3.65 7.65
C GLU A 17 -9.50 4.73 7.49
N GLY A 18 -10.65 4.54 8.16
CA GLY A 18 -11.83 5.40 8.04
C GLY A 18 -12.79 5.05 6.90
N TRP A 19 -12.49 4.04 6.07
CA TRP A 19 -13.39 3.61 4.99
C TRP A 19 -14.80 3.27 5.49
N ASN A 20 -14.93 2.67 6.65
CA ASN A 20 -16.23 2.29 7.22
C ASN A 20 -17.16 3.49 7.43
N ALA A 21 -16.62 4.69 7.65
CA ALA A 21 -17.41 5.92 7.78
C ALA A 21 -18.09 6.35 6.49
N VAL A 22 -17.50 6.03 5.33
CA VAL A 22 -18.00 6.42 4.01
C VAL A 22 -18.57 5.26 3.17
N LYS A 23 -18.37 4.04 3.61
CA LYS A 23 -18.72 2.81 2.90
C LYS A 23 -20.18 2.75 2.47
N SER A 24 -21.11 3.14 3.34
CA SER A 24 -22.55 3.10 3.03
C SER A 24 -22.92 4.02 1.88
N TRP A 25 -22.32 5.21 1.86
CA TRP A 25 -22.50 6.18 0.77
C TRP A 25 -21.90 5.64 -0.53
N ALA A 26 -20.67 5.16 -0.50
CA ALA A 26 -19.96 4.61 -1.66
C ALA A 26 -20.72 3.42 -2.27
N LEU A 27 -21.30 2.54 -1.46
CA LEU A 27 -22.12 1.42 -1.93
C LEU A 27 -23.42 1.91 -2.57
N LYS A 28 -24.15 2.86 -1.98
CA LYS A 28 -25.36 3.44 -2.58
C LYS A 28 -25.08 4.00 -3.97
N THR A 29 -24.01 4.78 -4.10
CA THR A 29 -23.58 5.35 -5.39
C THR A 29 -23.19 4.25 -6.39
N ALA A 30 -22.44 3.24 -5.94
CA ALA A 30 -22.02 2.12 -6.79
C ALA A 30 -23.17 1.27 -7.31
N PHE A 31 -24.29 1.22 -6.61
CA PHE A 31 -25.51 0.50 -7.03
C PHE A 31 -26.55 1.40 -7.71
N GLY A 32 -26.17 2.63 -8.08
CA GLY A 32 -27.05 3.55 -8.81
C GLY A 32 -28.10 4.25 -7.94
N ALA A 33 -28.02 4.16 -6.64
CA ALA A 33 -28.91 4.84 -5.70
C ALA A 33 -28.33 6.17 -5.15
N GLY A 34 -27.14 6.55 -5.60
CA GLY A 34 -26.46 7.80 -5.23
C GLY A 34 -26.69 8.90 -6.25
N ASP A 35 -26.35 10.12 -5.84
CA ASP A 35 -26.44 11.35 -6.63
C ASP A 35 -25.29 11.54 -7.63
N GLY A 36 -24.40 10.54 -7.77
CA GLY A 36 -23.21 10.61 -8.62
C GLY A 36 -22.06 11.44 -8.05
N SER A 37 -22.20 11.95 -6.82
CA SER A 37 -21.13 12.70 -6.15
C SER A 37 -19.91 11.83 -5.85
N VAL A 38 -18.75 12.45 -5.85
CA VAL A 38 -17.46 11.82 -5.46
C VAL A 38 -17.47 11.56 -3.95
N VAL A 39 -16.72 10.55 -3.50
CA VAL A 39 -16.51 10.32 -2.06
C VAL A 39 -15.98 11.60 -1.41
N VAL A 40 -16.70 12.11 -0.44
CA VAL A 40 -16.33 13.33 0.27
C VAL A 40 -15.36 12.98 1.39
N ASP A 41 -14.32 13.78 1.52
CA ASP A 41 -13.41 13.68 2.67
C ASP A 41 -14.18 13.83 3.98
N THR A 42 -13.93 12.94 4.91
CA THR A 42 -14.41 13.07 6.28
C THR A 42 -13.23 13.56 7.11
N PRO A 43 -13.20 14.84 7.49
CA PRO A 43 -12.05 15.41 8.20
C PRO A 43 -11.63 14.56 9.40
N GLY A 44 -10.36 14.25 9.48
CA GLY A 44 -9.77 13.43 10.55
C GLY A 44 -10.04 11.92 10.47
N LEU A 45 -10.84 11.45 9.49
CA LEU A 45 -11.15 10.03 9.31
C LEU A 45 -10.71 9.55 7.93
N TYR A 46 -11.51 9.73 6.89
CA TYR A 46 -11.23 9.27 5.54
C TYR A 46 -10.87 10.42 4.63
N LEU A 47 -9.74 10.31 3.94
CA LEU A 47 -9.32 11.23 2.89
C LEU A 47 -9.41 10.53 1.54
N SER A 48 -10.30 11.01 0.67
CA SER A 48 -10.61 10.35 -0.60
C SER A 48 -9.41 10.29 -1.52
N HIS A 49 -8.59 11.34 -1.56
CA HIS A 49 -7.39 11.42 -2.39
C HIS A 49 -6.29 10.44 -1.96
N HIS A 50 -6.35 9.87 -0.74
CA HIS A 50 -5.47 8.80 -0.31
C HIS A 50 -5.77 7.45 -0.99
N ASN A 51 -6.89 7.34 -1.71
CA ASN A 51 -7.26 6.11 -2.39
C ASN A 51 -7.12 6.26 -3.92
N PRO A 52 -6.01 5.81 -4.51
CA PRO A 52 -5.76 6.00 -5.94
C PRO A 52 -6.76 5.27 -6.82
N PHE A 53 -7.43 4.23 -6.34
CA PHE A 53 -8.38 3.46 -7.13
C PHE A 53 -9.65 4.24 -7.51
N GLN A 54 -10.00 5.28 -6.75
CA GLN A 54 -11.16 6.12 -7.06
C GLN A 54 -11.03 6.92 -8.35
N TYR A 55 -9.81 7.13 -8.84
CA TYR A 55 -9.53 7.88 -10.07
C TYR A 55 -9.64 7.03 -11.34
N TYR A 56 -9.96 5.74 -11.22
CA TYR A 56 -10.06 4.83 -12.35
C TYR A 56 -11.52 4.48 -12.66
N PRO A 57 -11.86 4.22 -13.96
CA PRO A 57 -13.22 3.82 -14.36
C PRO A 57 -13.75 2.58 -13.62
N SER A 58 -12.85 1.70 -13.16
CA SER A 58 -13.21 0.49 -12.40
C SER A 58 -13.61 0.75 -10.94
N TRP A 59 -13.58 2.01 -10.46
CA TRP A 59 -13.85 2.36 -9.07
C TRP A 59 -15.10 1.69 -8.48
N PHE A 60 -16.26 1.94 -9.09
CA PHE A 60 -17.51 1.39 -8.57
C PHE A 60 -17.60 -0.14 -8.67
N ALA A 61 -16.95 -0.74 -9.68
CA ALA A 61 -16.82 -2.19 -9.76
C ALA A 61 -16.00 -2.74 -8.59
N ASN A 62 -14.90 -2.08 -8.23
CA ASN A 62 -14.05 -2.42 -7.10
C ASN A 62 -14.79 -2.26 -5.75
N VAL A 63 -15.59 -1.21 -5.60
CA VAL A 63 -16.45 -1.02 -4.42
C VAL A 63 -17.46 -2.18 -4.29
N ARG A 64 -18.17 -2.52 -5.35
CA ARG A 64 -19.13 -3.64 -5.37
C ARG A 64 -18.47 -4.99 -5.08
N ALA A 65 -17.26 -5.19 -5.57
CA ALA A 65 -16.49 -6.41 -5.34
C ALA A 65 -15.87 -6.49 -3.91
N GLY A 66 -16.08 -5.48 -3.05
CA GLY A 66 -15.54 -5.44 -1.70
C GLY A 66 -14.02 -5.32 -1.64
N ARG A 67 -13.41 -4.71 -2.68
CA ARG A 67 -11.95 -4.47 -2.73
C ARG A 67 -11.54 -3.31 -1.82
N MET A 68 -12.45 -2.36 -1.57
CA MET A 68 -12.24 -1.22 -0.67
C MET A 68 -12.68 -1.61 0.73
N ARG A 69 -11.78 -1.53 1.70
CA ARG A 69 -11.94 -2.04 3.04
C ARG A 69 -11.32 -1.09 4.06
N ASP A 70 -11.64 -1.27 5.33
CA ASP A 70 -11.03 -0.53 6.44
C ASP A 70 -9.79 -1.25 6.99
N SER A 71 -8.94 -0.55 7.74
CA SER A 71 -7.83 -1.16 8.47
C SER A 71 -8.29 -2.15 9.54
N GLU A 72 -9.48 -1.98 10.10
CA GLU A 72 -10.11 -2.96 10.99
C GLU A 72 -10.40 -4.28 10.28
N ASP A 73 -10.87 -4.20 9.02
CA ASP A 73 -11.07 -5.39 8.19
C ASP A 73 -9.76 -6.13 7.90
N PHE A 74 -8.64 -5.40 7.76
CA PHE A 74 -7.32 -6.02 7.62
C PHE A 74 -6.96 -6.87 8.85
N LEU A 75 -7.18 -6.34 10.05
CA LEU A 75 -6.90 -7.08 11.29
C LEU A 75 -7.77 -8.33 11.42
N GLU A 76 -9.05 -8.24 11.03
CA GLU A 76 -9.95 -9.40 11.04
C GLU A 76 -9.57 -10.44 9.97
N ASP A 77 -9.21 -10.00 8.75
CA ASP A 77 -8.73 -10.90 7.70
C ASP A 77 -7.42 -11.58 8.10
N LEU A 78 -6.53 -10.84 8.77
CA LEU A 78 -5.29 -11.39 9.31
C LEU A 78 -5.57 -12.48 10.35
N LYS A 79 -6.43 -12.19 11.32
CA LYS A 79 -6.83 -13.09 12.39
C LYS A 79 -7.47 -14.38 11.85
N THR A 80 -8.32 -14.26 10.84
CA THR A 80 -9.03 -15.38 10.22
C THR A 80 -8.23 -16.05 9.11
N GLY A 81 -7.06 -15.50 8.76
CA GLY A 81 -6.19 -16.02 7.69
C GLY A 81 -6.75 -15.84 6.29
N ARG A 82 -7.59 -14.82 6.08
CA ARG A 82 -8.24 -14.49 4.81
C ARG A 82 -7.60 -13.30 4.09
N LEU A 83 -6.41 -12.84 4.52
CA LEU A 83 -5.72 -11.77 3.80
C LEU A 83 -5.57 -12.14 2.32
N PRO A 84 -5.89 -11.21 1.41
CA PRO A 84 -5.65 -11.39 -0.01
C PRO A 84 -4.15 -11.46 -0.32
N ARG A 85 -3.80 -11.86 -1.54
CA ARG A 85 -2.41 -11.98 -1.99
C ARG A 85 -1.66 -10.66 -1.99
N VAL A 86 -2.37 -9.58 -2.28
CA VAL A 86 -1.84 -8.22 -2.25
C VAL A 86 -2.77 -7.35 -1.41
N SER A 87 -2.20 -6.72 -0.40
CA SER A 87 -2.90 -5.82 0.52
C SER A 87 -2.21 -4.47 0.52
N PHE A 88 -2.92 -3.43 0.13
CA PHE A 88 -2.47 -2.05 0.28
C PHE A 88 -3.10 -1.47 1.54
N LEU A 89 -2.33 -0.75 2.32
CA LEU A 89 -2.80 -0.12 3.56
C LEU A 89 -2.47 1.36 3.52
N LYS A 90 -3.41 2.20 3.90
CA LYS A 90 -3.22 3.65 4.03
C LYS A 90 -3.87 4.12 5.33
N ALA A 91 -3.11 4.89 6.11
CA ALA A 91 -3.60 5.53 7.33
C ALA A 91 -4.59 6.66 7.03
N THR A 92 -5.38 7.03 8.02
CA THR A 92 -6.18 8.28 8.01
C THR A 92 -5.31 9.51 8.15
N GLY A 93 -5.82 10.70 7.81
CA GLY A 93 -5.11 11.97 7.94
C GLY A 93 -4.59 12.26 9.35
N GLY A 94 -5.21 11.71 10.40
CA GLY A 94 -4.68 11.82 11.77
C GLY A 94 -3.43 10.97 12.05
N ARG A 95 -2.98 10.13 11.10
CA ARG A 95 -1.87 9.17 11.24
C ARG A 95 -1.04 9.00 9.97
N ASP A 96 -1.25 9.84 8.97
CA ASP A 96 -0.57 9.77 7.66
C ASP A 96 0.83 10.37 7.67
N GLU A 97 1.19 11.06 8.75
CA GLU A 97 2.46 11.75 8.94
C GLU A 97 2.65 12.96 8.00
N HIS A 98 1.58 13.40 7.31
CA HIS A 98 1.67 14.59 6.48
C HIS A 98 1.93 15.84 7.34
N PRO A 99 2.86 16.74 6.92
CA PRO A 99 3.12 17.99 7.61
C PRO A 99 1.83 18.80 7.81
N ALA A 100 1.68 19.39 9.01
CA ALA A 100 0.50 20.12 9.46
C ALA A 100 -0.78 19.29 9.71
N GLU A 101 -0.81 17.99 9.37
CA GLU A 101 -1.96 17.12 9.63
C GLU A 101 -1.73 16.19 10.82
N SER A 102 -0.64 15.45 10.83
CA SER A 102 -0.35 14.54 11.94
C SER A 102 1.14 14.49 12.31
N ALA A 103 1.41 14.14 13.56
CA ALA A 103 2.79 13.95 14.01
C ALA A 103 3.28 12.54 13.65
N PRO A 104 4.57 12.39 13.23
CA PRO A 104 5.13 11.08 12.83
C PRO A 104 4.91 9.95 13.83
N ARG A 105 4.95 10.24 15.14
CA ARG A 105 4.70 9.24 16.19
C ARG A 105 3.37 8.50 16.08
N TRP A 106 2.35 9.13 15.48
CA TRP A 106 1.02 8.52 15.34
C TRP A 106 0.97 7.53 14.18
N GLY A 107 1.59 7.87 13.05
CA GLY A 107 1.76 6.94 11.94
C GLY A 107 2.68 5.78 12.30
N GLU A 108 3.81 6.07 12.95
CA GLU A 108 4.71 5.05 13.45
C GLU A 108 3.99 4.06 14.39
N ALA A 109 3.20 4.56 15.35
CA ALA A 109 2.44 3.71 16.25
C ALA A 109 1.41 2.85 15.50
N TRP A 110 0.74 3.39 14.49
CA TRP A 110 -0.21 2.66 13.65
C TRP A 110 0.49 1.55 12.85
N VAL A 111 1.58 1.86 12.16
CA VAL A 111 2.39 0.88 11.41
C VAL A 111 2.91 -0.21 12.35
N MET A 112 3.45 0.15 13.52
CA MET A 112 3.93 -0.83 14.50
C MET A 112 2.83 -1.75 15.01
N GLY A 113 1.61 -1.24 15.19
CA GLY A 113 0.45 -2.06 15.54
C GLY A 113 0.15 -3.13 14.49
N LEU A 114 0.17 -2.76 13.22
CA LEU A 114 -0.02 -3.67 12.09
C LEU A 114 1.11 -4.71 11.99
N LEU A 115 2.37 -4.29 12.14
CA LEU A 115 3.53 -5.16 12.10
C LEU A 115 3.52 -6.18 13.24
N LYS A 116 3.17 -5.77 14.47
CA LYS A 116 3.01 -6.67 15.61
C LYS A 116 1.91 -7.71 15.37
N ALA A 117 0.76 -7.28 14.87
CA ALA A 117 -0.34 -8.18 14.56
C ALA A 117 0.06 -9.20 13.48
N LEU A 118 0.73 -8.76 12.42
CA LEU A 118 1.19 -9.63 11.35
C LEU A 118 2.29 -10.59 11.84
N GLY A 119 3.25 -10.10 12.62
CA GLY A 119 4.30 -10.90 13.22
C GLY A 119 3.76 -12.02 14.12
N ALA A 120 2.69 -11.74 14.85
CA ALA A 120 2.00 -12.75 15.68
C ALA A 120 1.15 -13.75 14.87
N SER A 121 0.95 -13.53 13.58
CA SER A 121 0.08 -14.34 12.75
C SER A 121 0.83 -15.49 12.07
N ARG A 122 0.09 -16.54 11.67
CA ARG A 122 0.59 -17.64 10.83
C ARG A 122 1.00 -17.23 9.40
N LEU A 123 0.72 -15.97 9.02
CA LEU A 123 1.03 -15.46 7.69
C LEU A 123 2.42 -14.81 7.64
N TRP A 124 3.06 -14.55 8.79
CA TRP A 124 4.39 -13.92 8.87
C TRP A 124 5.40 -14.53 7.90
N GLU A 125 5.57 -15.85 7.93
CA GLU A 125 6.57 -16.55 7.12
C GLU A 125 6.33 -16.47 5.61
N LYS A 126 5.17 -16.00 5.19
CA LYS A 126 4.74 -15.91 3.78
C LYS A 126 4.56 -14.48 3.30
N THR A 127 4.97 -13.49 4.11
CA THR A 127 4.68 -12.09 3.86
C THR A 127 5.94 -11.26 3.61
N ALA A 128 5.84 -10.39 2.63
CA ALA A 128 6.75 -9.26 2.45
C ALA A 128 5.95 -7.97 2.65
N ILE A 129 6.53 -7.00 3.35
CA ILE A 129 5.92 -5.72 3.68
C ILE A 129 6.85 -4.64 3.15
N ILE A 130 6.28 -3.70 2.41
CA ILE A 130 6.95 -2.46 2.03
C ILE A 130 6.27 -1.33 2.80
N VAL A 131 7.05 -0.59 3.58
CA VAL A 131 6.59 0.64 4.23
C VAL A 131 7.30 1.80 3.56
N THR A 132 6.56 2.72 3.02
CA THR A 132 7.11 3.92 2.36
C THR A 132 6.08 5.05 2.42
N TYR A 133 6.53 6.26 2.13
CA TYR A 133 5.65 7.40 1.90
C TYR A 133 5.24 7.45 0.43
N ASP A 134 4.09 8.02 0.16
CA ASP A 134 3.57 8.27 -1.19
C ASP A 134 4.24 9.48 -1.85
N GLU A 135 4.65 10.47 -1.04
CA GLU A 135 5.34 11.67 -1.51
C GLU A 135 6.16 12.30 -0.38
N GLY A 136 6.92 13.36 -0.69
CA GLY A 136 7.90 13.97 0.23
C GLY A 136 7.32 14.99 1.21
N GLY A 137 5.99 15.18 1.30
CA GLY A 137 5.36 16.08 2.26
C GLY A 137 5.71 17.58 2.06
N GLY A 138 6.17 17.96 0.88
CA GLY A 138 6.63 19.32 0.61
C GLY A 138 8.00 19.65 1.18
N PHE A 139 8.71 18.71 1.80
CA PHE A 139 10.08 18.91 2.28
C PHE A 139 11.08 18.98 1.14
N TRP A 140 12.07 19.85 1.31
CA TRP A 140 13.18 19.97 0.38
C TRP A 140 14.18 18.82 0.53
N ASP A 141 14.69 18.34 -0.60
CA ASP A 141 15.80 17.37 -0.66
C ASP A 141 16.97 17.97 -1.42
N HIS A 142 18.20 17.79 -0.92
CA HIS A 142 19.41 18.28 -1.60
C HIS A 142 19.83 17.46 -2.83
N VAL A 143 19.17 16.32 -3.06
CA VAL A 143 19.39 15.49 -4.25
C VAL A 143 18.27 15.76 -5.24
N ALA A 144 18.65 16.22 -6.45
CA ALA A 144 17.68 16.42 -7.52
C ALA A 144 16.99 15.10 -7.89
N PRO A 145 15.65 15.05 -7.99
CA PRO A 145 14.96 13.84 -8.38
C PRO A 145 15.30 13.45 -9.82
N PRO A 146 15.35 12.14 -10.13
CA PRO A 146 15.49 11.69 -11.51
C PRO A 146 14.24 12.04 -12.33
N ASN A 147 14.43 12.19 -13.63
CA ASN A 147 13.32 12.49 -14.55
C ASN A 147 13.20 11.37 -15.61
N PRO A 148 12.62 10.22 -15.27
CA PRO A 148 12.53 9.07 -16.15
C PRO A 148 11.50 9.23 -17.28
N ASP A 149 10.51 10.10 -17.11
CA ASP A 149 9.43 10.35 -18.06
C ASP A 149 8.83 11.75 -17.89
N ALA A 150 7.75 12.04 -18.62
CA ALA A 150 7.07 13.33 -18.59
C ALA A 150 6.47 13.72 -17.19
N TYR A 151 6.32 12.77 -16.29
CA TYR A 151 5.80 13.00 -14.94
C TYR A 151 6.91 13.23 -13.92
N GLY A 152 8.13 12.80 -14.21
CA GLY A 152 9.27 12.90 -13.30
C GLY A 152 9.13 12.07 -12.03
N CYS A 153 10.00 12.34 -11.07
CA CYS A 153 9.91 11.85 -9.69
C CYS A 153 9.85 13.03 -8.72
N GLY A 154 9.31 12.81 -7.54
CA GLY A 154 9.42 13.74 -6.42
C GLY A 154 10.74 13.61 -5.66
N THR A 155 10.84 14.32 -4.53
CA THR A 155 11.93 14.20 -3.57
C THR A 155 12.02 12.78 -3.01
N ARG A 156 13.20 12.40 -2.51
CA ARG A 156 13.39 11.06 -1.95
C ARG A 156 12.53 10.85 -0.71
N VAL A 157 11.98 9.64 -0.59
CA VAL A 157 11.26 9.16 0.58
C VAL A 157 11.94 7.89 1.11
N PRO A 158 11.92 7.64 2.42
CA PRO A 158 12.43 6.39 2.97
C PRO A 158 11.54 5.22 2.58
N ALA A 159 12.16 4.04 2.42
CA ALA A 159 11.45 2.79 2.21
C ALA A 159 12.05 1.69 3.07
N LEU A 160 11.20 0.87 3.67
CA LEU A 160 11.59 -0.28 4.47
C LEU A 160 11.05 -1.55 3.83
N LEU A 161 11.92 -2.52 3.61
CA LEU A 161 11.56 -3.89 3.21
C LEU A 161 11.59 -4.79 4.45
N ILE A 162 10.44 -5.25 4.88
CA ILE A 162 10.27 -6.04 6.10
C ILE A 162 9.70 -7.41 5.72
N SER A 163 10.44 -8.47 6.07
CA SER A 163 10.05 -9.85 5.79
C SER A 163 10.92 -10.80 6.61
N PRO A 164 10.45 -12.01 6.96
CA PRO A 164 11.34 -13.06 7.48
C PRO A 164 12.47 -13.42 6.51
N TRP A 165 12.31 -13.10 5.22
CA TRP A 165 13.26 -13.38 4.13
C TRP A 165 14.09 -12.17 3.71
N ALA A 166 13.88 -10.98 4.29
CA ALA A 166 14.65 -9.80 3.95
C ALA A 166 16.12 -9.97 4.36
N ARG A 167 17.06 -9.46 3.57
CA ARG A 167 18.48 -9.45 3.93
C ARG A 167 18.72 -8.67 5.21
N ARG A 168 19.54 -9.20 6.10
CA ARG A 168 19.82 -8.56 7.38
C ARG A 168 20.81 -7.41 7.23
N GLY A 169 20.49 -6.25 7.80
CA GLY A 169 21.37 -5.07 7.77
C GLY A 169 21.71 -4.61 6.36
N TYR A 170 20.87 -4.91 5.39
CA TYR A 170 21.09 -4.56 3.99
C TYR A 170 20.55 -3.17 3.69
N ILE A 171 21.39 -2.36 3.06
CA ILE A 171 21.02 -1.06 2.52
C ILE A 171 21.11 -1.16 0.99
N ASP A 172 20.00 -0.93 0.32
CA ASP A 172 19.96 -0.92 -1.14
C ASP A 172 20.30 0.49 -1.67
N HIS A 173 21.33 0.57 -2.49
CA HIS A 173 21.79 1.83 -3.09
C HIS A 173 21.27 2.04 -4.53
N ARG A 174 20.44 1.14 -5.03
CA ARG A 174 19.86 1.28 -6.37
C ARG A 174 18.71 2.28 -6.33
N VAL A 175 18.54 2.93 -7.48
CA VAL A 175 17.40 3.84 -7.65
C VAL A 175 16.12 3.02 -7.69
N ALA A 176 15.22 3.32 -6.77
CA ALA A 176 13.86 2.80 -6.72
C ALA A 176 12.88 3.98 -6.70
N ASP A 177 11.70 3.76 -7.20
CA ASP A 177 10.58 4.71 -7.09
C ASP A 177 9.28 3.97 -6.70
N THR A 178 8.18 4.68 -6.62
CA THR A 178 6.89 4.07 -6.23
C THR A 178 6.45 2.95 -7.18
N THR A 179 6.88 2.98 -8.46
CA THR A 179 6.59 1.90 -9.42
C THR A 179 7.42 0.65 -9.17
N SER A 180 8.49 0.73 -8.38
CA SER A 180 9.25 -0.45 -7.93
C SER A 180 8.40 -1.42 -7.10
N VAL A 181 7.40 -0.90 -6.37
CA VAL A 181 6.42 -1.73 -5.66
C VAL A 181 5.54 -2.50 -6.65
N LEU A 182 5.13 -1.86 -7.75
CA LEU A 182 4.38 -2.52 -8.82
C LEU A 182 5.23 -3.59 -9.49
N ALA A 183 6.48 -3.27 -9.83
CA ALA A 183 7.43 -4.21 -10.43
C ALA A 183 7.70 -5.42 -9.53
N LEU A 184 7.72 -5.25 -8.19
CA LEU A 184 7.83 -6.36 -7.25
C LEU A 184 6.59 -7.28 -7.32
N ILE A 185 5.39 -6.71 -7.32
CA ILE A 185 4.14 -7.46 -7.43
C ILE A 185 4.09 -8.21 -8.77
N GLU A 186 4.43 -7.56 -9.85
CA GLU A 186 4.47 -8.12 -11.20
C GLU A 186 5.46 -9.28 -11.29
N ALA A 187 6.69 -9.09 -10.83
CA ALA A 187 7.71 -10.13 -10.78
C ALA A 187 7.28 -11.32 -9.91
N ARG A 188 6.68 -11.05 -8.73
CA ARG A 188 6.23 -12.09 -7.80
C ARG A 188 5.15 -12.99 -8.38
N PHE A 189 4.24 -12.43 -9.17
CA PHE A 189 3.06 -13.13 -9.67
C PHE A 189 3.07 -13.38 -11.18
N GLY A 190 4.16 -13.03 -11.88
CA GLY A 190 4.28 -13.22 -13.33
C GLY A 190 3.31 -12.36 -14.14
N LEU A 191 2.99 -11.16 -13.64
CA LEU A 191 2.08 -10.25 -14.30
C LEU A 191 2.81 -9.44 -15.37
N LYS A 192 2.07 -9.04 -16.40
CA LYS A 192 2.59 -8.08 -17.39
C LYS A 192 2.63 -6.69 -16.77
N PRO A 193 3.69 -5.91 -17.02
CA PRO A 193 3.76 -4.52 -16.61
C PRO A 193 2.56 -3.69 -17.07
N LEU A 194 2.25 -2.64 -16.34
CA LEU A 194 1.18 -1.71 -16.69
C LEU A 194 1.63 -0.79 -17.83
N GLN A 195 2.86 -0.25 -17.71
CA GLN A 195 3.44 0.72 -18.64
C GLN A 195 4.97 0.54 -18.72
N GLN A 196 5.62 1.44 -19.46
CA GLN A 196 7.06 1.44 -19.62
C GLN A 196 7.81 1.71 -18.31
N ARG A 197 7.26 2.55 -17.43
CA ARG A 197 7.93 2.96 -16.21
C ARG A 197 8.12 1.78 -15.26
N ASP A 198 7.05 1.07 -14.94
CA ASP A 198 7.10 -0.09 -14.05
C ASP A 198 7.83 -1.28 -14.69
N ALA A 199 7.75 -1.42 -16.04
CA ALA A 199 8.52 -2.42 -16.77
C ALA A 199 10.04 -2.28 -16.62
N HIS A 200 10.54 -1.07 -16.41
CA HIS A 200 11.97 -0.77 -16.25
C HIS A 200 12.37 -0.47 -14.80
N ALA A 201 11.39 -0.37 -13.90
CA ALA A 201 11.66 -0.09 -12.49
C ALA A 201 12.41 -1.24 -11.83
N TYR A 202 13.30 -0.89 -10.91
CA TYR A 202 13.94 -1.89 -10.06
C TYR A 202 12.90 -2.59 -9.16
N ASN A 203 12.86 -3.92 -9.19
CA ASN A 203 11.80 -4.72 -8.60
C ASN A 203 12.02 -5.14 -7.13
N LEU A 204 13.00 -4.59 -6.45
CA LEU A 204 13.31 -4.81 -5.02
C LEU A 204 13.66 -6.27 -4.64
N LEU A 205 13.71 -7.23 -5.56
CA LEU A 205 13.92 -8.65 -5.25
C LEU A 205 15.28 -8.94 -4.60
N ASP A 206 16.31 -8.15 -4.90
CA ASP A 206 17.63 -8.34 -4.29
C ASP A 206 17.66 -7.99 -2.78
N GLY A 207 16.62 -7.34 -2.27
CA GLY A 207 16.41 -7.14 -0.83
C GLY A 207 16.08 -8.41 -0.06
N PHE A 208 15.79 -9.51 -0.76
CA PHE A 208 15.46 -10.81 -0.15
C PHE A 208 16.63 -11.80 -0.24
N ASP A 209 16.64 -12.74 0.69
CA ASP A 209 17.49 -13.91 0.67
C ASP A 209 16.66 -15.14 1.08
N PHE A 210 16.27 -15.91 0.08
CA PHE A 210 15.49 -17.13 0.27
C PHE A 210 16.35 -18.37 0.56
N THR A 211 17.66 -18.23 0.66
CA THR A 211 18.57 -19.32 1.06
C THR A 211 18.71 -19.44 2.58
N GLN A 212 18.32 -18.41 3.32
CA GLN A 212 18.28 -18.41 4.78
C GLN A 212 16.95 -18.98 5.30
N PRO A 213 16.91 -19.52 6.54
CA PRO A 213 15.63 -19.83 7.18
C PRO A 213 14.82 -18.55 7.47
N PRO A 214 13.46 -18.65 7.50
CA PRO A 214 12.64 -17.51 7.84
C PRO A 214 12.91 -17.06 9.27
N ARG A 215 13.05 -15.75 9.46
CA ARG A 215 13.31 -15.17 10.77
C ARG A 215 12.02 -14.96 11.55
N ALA A 216 12.11 -15.19 12.86
CA ALA A 216 11.05 -14.78 13.77
C ALA A 216 10.85 -13.26 13.71
N PRO A 217 9.62 -12.75 13.95
CA PRO A 217 9.37 -11.32 14.06
C PRO A 217 10.10 -10.75 15.27
N ALA A 218 10.62 -9.53 15.14
CA ALA A 218 11.36 -8.82 16.21
C ALA A 218 10.73 -7.44 16.45
N PHE A 219 9.42 -7.39 16.58
CA PHE A 219 8.67 -6.17 16.91
C PHE A 219 8.43 -6.13 18.42
N GLY A 220 9.36 -5.49 19.14
CA GLY A 220 9.33 -5.36 20.59
C GLY A 220 8.14 -4.54 21.14
#